data_f3c15d0efe78fb433a7a7d5e3f5e038a
#
_entry.id   f3c15d0efe78fb433a7a7d5e3f5e038a
#
_cell.length_a   1.000
_cell.length_b   1.000
_cell.length_c   1.000
_cell.angle_alpha   90.00
_cell.angle_beta   90.00
_cell.angle_gamma   90.00
#
_symmetry.space_group_name_H-M   'P 1'
#
loop_
_entity.id
_entity.type
_entity.pdbx_description
1 polymer ?
#
loop_
_entity_poly.entity_id
_entity_poly.type
_entity_poly.pdbx_seq_one_letter_code
_entity_poly.pdbx_strand_id
1 'polypeptide(L)'
;MIPIKNKKKTLETTIEEMRNFSFAYVEKYAPSKQQLKIYLLKKYLKSSSPFVKKKDIADLIDLVTEDLAKTNFISDKFYSESKAKSLIQRGSSINKIRNYLISKGIQDKYIKETINKIKEENENQDFFSAIKICKKKELDQHEIKITDHCFIKKIYQY
;
A
#
# COMPACT_ATOMS: atom_id res chain seq x y z
N MET A 1 -8.42 45.81 -7.32
CA MET A 1 -9.01 44.60 -6.69
C MET A 1 -7.88 43.79 -6.06
N ILE A 2 -7.82 43.74 -4.72
CA ILE A 2 -6.81 42.97 -4.00
C ILE A 2 -7.31 41.50 -3.95
N PRO A 3 -6.55 40.51 -4.40
CA PRO A 3 -6.99 39.12 -4.35
C PRO A 3 -7.10 38.71 -2.87
N ILE A 4 -8.30 38.28 -2.48
CA ILE A 4 -8.58 37.73 -1.15
C ILE A 4 -7.81 36.42 -1.08
N LYS A 5 -6.65 36.40 -0.40
CA LYS A 5 -5.95 35.17 -0.06
C LYS A 5 -6.87 34.35 0.84
N ASN A 6 -7.40 33.24 0.31
CA ASN A 6 -8.12 32.27 1.11
C ASN A 6 -7.23 31.86 2.31
N LYS A 7 -7.60 32.34 3.51
CA LYS A 7 -6.96 31.91 4.76
C LYS A 7 -7.08 30.39 4.83
N LYS A 8 -5.96 29.70 4.79
CA LYS A 8 -5.93 28.24 5.04
C LYS A 8 -6.58 28.02 6.40
N LYS A 9 -7.67 27.27 6.43
CA LYS A 9 -8.36 26.90 7.65
C LYS A 9 -7.35 26.13 8.52
N THR A 10 -7.00 26.70 9.68
CA THR A 10 -6.18 26.01 10.67
C THR A 10 -6.98 24.81 11.18
N LEU A 11 -6.39 23.63 11.11
CA LEU A 11 -7.00 22.42 11.64
C LEU A 11 -6.88 22.42 13.16
N GLU A 12 -7.95 22.08 13.83
CA GLU A 12 -7.93 21.84 15.27
C GLU A 12 -7.23 20.53 15.55
N THR A 13 -6.33 20.51 16.53
CA THR A 13 -5.57 19.32 16.90
C THR A 13 -6.36 18.53 17.96
N THR A 14 -7.61 18.17 17.63
CA THR A 14 -8.47 17.37 18.49
C THR A 14 -8.55 15.92 18.00
N ILE A 15 -8.74 14.98 18.93
CA ILE A 15 -8.88 13.55 18.62
C ILE A 15 -10.09 13.34 17.68
N GLU A 16 -11.19 14.04 17.92
CA GLU A 16 -12.41 13.90 17.12
C GLU A 16 -12.21 14.35 15.67
N GLU A 17 -11.56 15.48 15.46
CA GLU A 17 -11.29 15.97 14.12
C GLU A 17 -10.33 15.01 13.38
N MET A 18 -9.27 14.54 14.05
CA MET A 18 -8.36 13.53 13.48
C MET A 18 -9.08 12.23 13.13
N ARG A 19 -10.01 11.78 13.99
CA ARG A 19 -10.81 10.58 13.75
C ARG A 19 -11.71 10.76 12.52
N ASN A 20 -12.40 11.89 12.38
CA ASN A 20 -13.26 12.18 11.24
C ASN A 20 -12.46 12.22 9.92
N PHE A 21 -11.28 12.86 9.91
CA PHE A 21 -10.40 12.83 8.74
C PHE A 21 -9.87 11.44 8.44
N SER A 22 -9.60 10.65 9.46
CA SER A 22 -9.16 9.27 9.30
C SER A 22 -10.24 8.41 8.68
N PHE A 23 -11.48 8.51 9.13
CA PHE A 23 -12.62 7.78 8.54
C PHE A 23 -12.79 8.10 7.06
N ALA A 24 -12.85 9.39 6.71
CA ALA A 24 -12.98 9.80 5.31
C ALA A 24 -11.83 9.30 4.41
N TYR A 25 -10.61 9.23 4.96
CA TYR A 25 -9.46 8.73 4.23
C TYR A 25 -9.48 7.20 4.10
N VAL A 26 -9.85 6.50 5.18
CA VAL A 26 -9.96 5.02 5.19
C VAL A 26 -11.03 4.55 4.25
N GLU A 27 -12.22 5.17 4.27
CA GLU A 27 -13.33 4.84 3.38
C GLU A 27 -12.92 4.97 1.90
N LYS A 28 -12.21 6.03 1.55
CA LYS A 28 -11.84 6.30 0.17
C LYS A 28 -10.68 5.46 -0.34
N TYR A 29 -9.69 5.17 0.49
CA TYR A 29 -8.41 4.62 0.03
C TYR A 29 -8.05 3.26 0.60
N ALA A 30 -8.76 2.77 1.62
CA ALA A 30 -8.44 1.54 2.35
C ALA A 30 -6.92 1.40 2.62
N PRO A 31 -6.29 2.36 3.34
CA PRO A 31 -4.85 2.44 3.51
C PRO A 31 -4.32 1.39 4.51
N SER A 32 -2.99 1.16 4.51
CA SER A 32 -2.33 0.51 5.64
C SER A 32 -2.27 1.46 6.85
N LYS A 33 -2.05 0.90 8.06
CA LYS A 33 -1.85 1.69 9.28
C LYS A 33 -0.76 2.75 9.10
N GLN A 34 0.37 2.39 8.51
CA GLN A 34 1.47 3.31 8.24
C GLN A 34 1.12 4.41 7.22
N GLN A 35 0.36 4.07 6.19
CA GLN A 35 -0.08 5.08 5.20
C GLN A 35 -1.01 6.12 5.83
N LEU A 36 -1.91 5.69 6.71
CA LEU A 36 -2.77 6.62 7.43
C LEU A 36 -1.95 7.54 8.35
N LYS A 37 -1.00 6.99 9.12
CA LYS A 37 -0.09 7.80 9.96
C LYS A 37 0.63 8.87 9.14
N ILE A 38 1.22 8.49 8.00
CA ILE A 38 1.92 9.43 7.11
C ILE A 38 0.98 10.50 6.56
N TYR A 39 -0.24 10.12 6.17
CA TYR A 39 -1.24 11.06 5.68
C TYR A 39 -1.61 12.10 6.73
N LEU A 40 -1.93 11.66 7.95
CA LEU A 40 -2.30 12.54 9.07
C LEU A 40 -1.14 13.45 9.45
N LEU A 41 0.09 12.91 9.59
CA LEU A 41 1.28 13.71 9.85
C LEU A 41 1.46 14.82 8.82
N LYS A 42 1.40 14.49 7.53
CA LYS A 42 1.55 15.49 6.47
C LYS A 42 0.44 16.56 6.53
N LYS A 43 -0.79 16.16 6.85
CA LYS A 43 -1.93 17.07 6.91
C LYS A 43 -1.82 18.00 8.11
N TYR A 44 -1.57 17.48 9.29
CA TYR A 44 -1.52 18.25 10.53
C TYR A 44 -0.25 19.11 10.64
N LEU A 45 0.92 18.60 10.24
CA LEU A 45 2.15 19.42 10.24
C LEU A 45 2.10 20.62 9.27
N LYS A 46 1.26 20.55 8.23
CA LYS A 46 1.05 21.70 7.31
C LYS A 46 0.03 22.72 7.79
N SER A 47 -0.88 22.33 8.66
CA SER A 47 -2.08 23.10 9.01
C SER A 47 -2.19 23.40 10.50
N SER A 48 -1.30 22.87 11.34
CA SER A 48 -1.30 23.11 12.78
C SER A 48 -0.78 24.51 13.11
N SER A 49 -1.32 25.05 14.20
CA SER A 49 -0.81 26.30 14.79
C SER A 49 0.67 26.12 15.18
N PRO A 50 1.50 27.18 15.05
CA PRO A 50 2.92 27.14 15.45
C PRO A 50 3.13 26.83 16.94
N PHE A 51 2.10 26.91 17.76
CA PHE A 51 2.15 26.62 19.20
C PHE A 51 2.01 25.14 19.55
N VAL A 52 1.61 24.26 18.62
CA VAL A 52 1.45 22.81 18.89
C VAL A 52 2.74 22.09 18.60
N LYS A 53 3.25 21.35 19.60
CA LYS A 53 4.49 20.57 19.45
C LYS A 53 4.25 19.40 18.47
N LYS A 54 5.22 19.16 17.61
CA LYS A 54 5.17 18.03 16.65
C LYS A 54 5.02 16.68 17.34
N LYS A 55 5.57 16.54 18.54
CA LYS A 55 5.47 15.31 19.34
C LYS A 55 4.03 15.05 19.75
N ASP A 56 3.32 16.07 20.26
CA ASP A 56 1.93 15.94 20.71
C ASP A 56 1.01 15.52 19.56
N ILE A 57 1.28 16.05 18.35
CA ILE A 57 0.56 15.64 17.13
C ILE A 57 0.83 14.16 16.80
N ALA A 58 2.07 13.71 16.90
CA ALA A 58 2.43 12.32 16.62
C ALA A 58 1.78 11.36 17.62
N ASP A 59 1.79 11.69 18.91
CA ASP A 59 1.17 10.90 19.98
C ASP A 59 -0.35 10.78 19.76
N LEU A 60 -1.03 11.88 19.38
CA LEU A 60 -2.46 11.85 19.05
C LEU A 60 -2.76 10.98 17.80
N ILE A 61 -1.92 11.08 16.77
CA ILE A 61 -2.06 10.25 15.56
C ILE A 61 -1.90 8.78 15.92
N ASP A 62 -0.95 8.44 16.80
CA ASP A 62 -0.75 7.07 17.23
C ASP A 62 -1.97 6.53 18.00
N LEU A 63 -2.55 7.32 18.90
CA LEU A 63 -3.79 6.96 19.60
C LEU A 63 -4.94 6.71 18.62
N VAL A 64 -5.19 7.62 17.70
CA VAL A 64 -6.28 7.48 16.71
C VAL A 64 -6.06 6.27 15.80
N THR A 65 -4.83 6.06 15.32
CA THR A 65 -4.55 4.92 14.43
C THR A 65 -4.62 3.58 15.15
N GLU A 66 -4.30 3.53 16.45
CA GLU A 66 -4.45 2.31 17.26
C GLU A 66 -5.89 1.98 17.56
N ASP A 67 -6.70 2.99 17.86
CA ASP A 67 -8.13 2.84 18.10
C ASP A 67 -8.84 2.30 16.82
N LEU A 68 -8.53 2.87 15.66
CA LEU A 68 -9.04 2.40 14.38
C LEU A 68 -8.59 0.97 14.02
N ALA A 69 -7.40 0.57 14.46
CA ALA A 69 -6.90 -0.78 14.28
C ALA A 69 -7.62 -1.78 15.22
N LYS A 70 -7.87 -1.39 16.49
CA LYS A 70 -8.62 -2.21 17.46
C LYS A 70 -10.08 -2.43 17.03
N THR A 71 -10.69 -1.44 16.43
CA THR A 71 -12.06 -1.51 15.91
C THR A 71 -12.15 -2.14 14.52
N ASN A 72 -11.05 -2.65 13.98
CA ASN A 72 -10.94 -3.26 12.64
C ASN A 72 -11.33 -2.33 11.47
N PHE A 73 -11.40 -1.02 11.67
CA PHE A 73 -11.54 -0.07 10.56
C PHE A 73 -10.32 -0.05 9.65
N ILE A 74 -9.14 -0.35 10.21
CA ILE A 74 -7.88 -0.51 9.47
C ILE A 74 -7.35 -1.90 9.78
N SER A 75 -7.06 -2.67 8.73
CA SER A 75 -6.46 -3.99 8.86
C SER A 75 -5.31 -4.16 7.88
N ASP A 76 -4.08 -4.22 8.41
CA ASP A 76 -2.89 -4.47 7.60
C ASP A 76 -2.93 -5.86 6.95
N LYS A 77 -3.59 -6.84 7.58
CA LYS A 77 -3.84 -8.16 7.01
C LYS A 77 -4.71 -8.06 5.76
N PHE A 78 -5.88 -7.43 5.89
CA PHE A 78 -6.81 -7.23 4.76
C PHE A 78 -6.16 -6.40 3.64
N TYR A 79 -5.42 -5.34 4.01
CA TYR A 79 -4.68 -4.52 3.05
C TYR A 79 -3.67 -5.36 2.28
N SER A 80 -2.86 -6.18 2.95
CA SER A 80 -1.82 -6.99 2.31
C SER A 80 -2.42 -8.01 1.34
N GLU A 81 -3.47 -8.73 1.73
CA GLU A 81 -4.16 -9.69 0.87
C GLU A 81 -4.81 -9.03 -0.37
N SER A 82 -5.52 -7.93 -0.18
CA SER A 82 -6.17 -7.19 -1.26
C SER A 82 -5.16 -6.63 -2.26
N LYS A 83 -4.08 -6.02 -1.78
CA LYS A 83 -3.02 -5.48 -2.65
C LYS A 83 -2.22 -6.56 -3.35
N ALA A 84 -1.94 -7.68 -2.67
CA ALA A 84 -1.28 -8.83 -3.28
C ALA A 84 -2.12 -9.38 -4.45
N LYS A 85 -3.41 -9.61 -4.26
CA LYS A 85 -4.32 -10.03 -5.35
C LYS A 85 -4.28 -9.08 -6.54
N SER A 86 -4.38 -7.77 -6.29
CA SER A 86 -4.32 -6.77 -7.36
C SER A 86 -2.96 -6.77 -8.09
N LEU A 87 -1.85 -6.98 -7.38
CA LEU A 87 -0.52 -7.04 -7.98
C LEU A 87 -0.32 -8.32 -8.79
N ILE A 88 -0.84 -9.47 -8.34
CA ILE A 88 -0.85 -10.73 -9.07
C ILE A 88 -1.62 -10.57 -10.38
N GLN A 89 -2.79 -9.96 -10.35
CA GLN A 89 -3.57 -9.69 -11.55
C GLN A 89 -2.81 -8.86 -12.58
N ARG A 90 -1.92 -7.97 -12.11
CA ARG A 90 -1.04 -7.15 -12.96
C ARG A 90 0.25 -7.86 -13.42
N GLY A 91 0.44 -9.12 -13.04
CA GLY A 91 1.65 -9.88 -13.38
C GLY A 91 2.87 -9.56 -12.53
N SER A 92 2.68 -9.11 -11.28
CA SER A 92 3.82 -8.85 -10.39
C SER A 92 4.34 -10.15 -9.78
N SER A 93 5.67 -10.33 -9.75
CA SER A 93 6.32 -11.46 -9.09
C SER A 93 6.13 -11.41 -7.58
N ILE A 94 6.30 -12.55 -6.90
CA ILE A 94 6.22 -12.68 -5.44
C ILE A 94 7.19 -11.71 -4.74
N ASN A 95 8.42 -11.60 -5.23
CA ASN A 95 9.42 -10.68 -4.67
C ASN A 95 8.99 -9.21 -4.81
N LYS A 96 8.40 -8.84 -5.93
CA LYS A 96 7.87 -7.48 -6.13
C LYS A 96 6.71 -7.18 -5.18
N ILE A 97 5.83 -8.15 -4.95
CA ILE A 97 4.73 -8.03 -3.98
C ILE A 97 5.29 -7.85 -2.57
N ARG A 98 6.26 -8.65 -2.15
CA ARG A 98 6.92 -8.54 -0.85
C ARG A 98 7.51 -7.13 -0.65
N ASN A 99 8.33 -6.66 -1.59
CA ASN A 99 8.97 -5.34 -1.52
C ASN A 99 7.94 -4.21 -1.48
N TYR A 100 6.84 -4.34 -2.23
CA TYR A 100 5.75 -3.39 -2.18
C TYR A 100 5.13 -3.33 -0.77
N LEU A 101 4.80 -4.47 -0.16
CA LEU A 101 4.19 -4.51 1.17
C LEU A 101 5.14 -3.95 2.25
N ILE A 102 6.44 -4.25 2.18
CA ILE A 102 7.47 -3.64 3.05
C ILE A 102 7.46 -2.12 2.90
N SER A 103 7.44 -1.61 1.66
CA SER A 103 7.41 -0.16 1.40
C SER A 103 6.16 0.55 1.93
N LYS A 104 5.09 -0.20 2.20
CA LYS A 104 3.84 0.29 2.81
C LYS A 104 3.79 0.14 4.32
N GLY A 105 4.89 -0.32 4.93
CA GLY A 105 5.03 -0.47 6.37
C GLY A 105 4.20 -1.61 6.95
N ILE A 106 3.90 -2.63 6.15
CA ILE A 106 3.20 -3.82 6.62
C ILE A 106 4.14 -4.65 7.49
N GLN A 107 3.63 -5.17 8.61
CA GLN A 107 4.39 -6.03 9.50
C GLN A 107 4.77 -7.35 8.80
N ASP A 108 5.96 -7.84 9.06
CA ASP A 108 6.55 -9.03 8.45
C ASP A 108 5.66 -10.28 8.60
N LYS A 109 4.95 -10.39 9.72
CA LYS A 109 3.95 -11.45 9.97
C LYS A 109 2.91 -11.51 8.86
N TYR A 110 2.26 -10.39 8.55
CA TYR A 110 1.21 -10.35 7.52
C TYR A 110 1.77 -10.53 6.11
N ILE A 111 3.00 -10.07 5.87
CA ILE A 111 3.69 -10.30 4.59
C ILE A 111 3.93 -11.80 4.39
N LYS A 112 4.47 -12.49 5.41
CA LYS A 112 4.71 -13.94 5.35
C LYS A 112 3.41 -14.72 5.14
N GLU A 113 2.36 -14.43 5.92
CA GLU A 113 1.04 -15.05 5.76
C GLU A 113 0.49 -14.89 4.34
N THR A 114 0.55 -13.65 3.81
CA THR A 114 0.06 -13.36 2.45
C THR A 114 0.86 -14.08 1.38
N ILE A 115 2.19 -14.10 1.48
CA ILE A 115 3.06 -14.77 0.51
C ILE A 115 2.87 -16.30 0.54
N ASN A 116 2.73 -16.90 1.73
CA ASN A 116 2.47 -18.33 1.86
C ASN A 116 1.15 -18.71 1.21
N LYS A 117 0.09 -17.94 1.47
CA LYS A 117 -1.22 -18.12 0.85
C LYS A 117 -1.16 -18.07 -0.69
N ILE A 118 -0.40 -17.12 -1.24
CA ILE A 118 -0.20 -17.01 -2.70
C ILE A 118 0.49 -18.26 -3.25
N LYS A 119 1.51 -18.79 -2.54
CA LYS A 119 2.24 -19.98 -2.97
C LYS A 119 1.37 -21.25 -2.89
N GLU A 120 0.54 -21.36 -1.86
CA GLU A 120 -0.42 -22.45 -1.71
C GLU A 120 -1.50 -22.44 -2.80
N GLU A 121 -2.00 -21.26 -3.15
CA GLU A 121 -3.00 -21.11 -4.21
C GLU A 121 -2.42 -21.34 -5.62
N ASN A 122 -1.13 -21.02 -5.86
CA ASN A 122 -0.49 -21.13 -7.16
C ASN A 122 1.02 -21.38 -7.02
N GLU A 123 1.42 -22.62 -7.15
CA GLU A 123 2.82 -23.05 -7.07
C GLU A 123 3.73 -22.36 -8.11
N ASN A 124 3.20 -22.09 -9.30
CA ASN A 124 3.91 -21.47 -10.41
C ASN A 124 3.53 -19.98 -10.64
N GLN A 125 3.21 -19.24 -9.57
CA GLN A 125 2.73 -17.86 -9.68
C GLN A 125 3.69 -16.95 -10.44
N ASP A 126 5.00 -17.06 -10.24
CA ASP A 126 5.99 -16.21 -10.91
C ASP A 126 6.07 -16.50 -12.41
N PHE A 127 5.88 -17.76 -12.83
CA PHE A 127 5.78 -18.14 -14.24
C PHE A 127 4.55 -17.52 -14.90
N PHE A 128 3.37 -17.61 -14.29
CA PHE A 128 2.16 -16.98 -14.80
C PHE A 128 2.28 -15.43 -14.83
N SER A 129 2.99 -14.86 -13.88
CA SER A 129 3.28 -13.43 -13.86
C SER A 129 4.17 -13.02 -15.03
N ALA A 130 5.19 -13.79 -15.36
CA ALA A 130 6.05 -13.57 -16.51
C ALA A 130 5.26 -13.63 -17.82
N ILE A 131 4.41 -14.64 -18.00
CA ILE A 131 3.53 -14.74 -19.19
C ILE A 131 2.61 -13.53 -19.34
N LYS A 132 2.01 -13.05 -18.25
CA LYS A 132 1.15 -11.85 -18.28
C LYS A 132 1.90 -10.60 -18.71
N ILE A 133 3.14 -10.43 -18.25
CA ILE A 133 3.98 -9.30 -18.65
C ILE A 133 4.33 -9.39 -20.12
N CYS A 134 4.71 -10.57 -20.62
CA CYS A 134 5.01 -10.78 -22.04
C CYS A 134 3.81 -10.44 -22.93
N LYS A 135 2.63 -10.94 -22.58
CA LYS A 135 1.38 -10.63 -23.32
C LYS A 135 1.05 -9.14 -23.30
N LYS A 136 1.27 -8.46 -22.18
CA LYS A 136 0.94 -7.03 -22.03
C LYS A 136 1.90 -6.12 -22.80
N LYS A 137 3.16 -6.53 -22.97
CA LYS A 137 4.17 -5.72 -23.67
C LYS A 137 4.12 -5.85 -25.17
N GLU A 138 3.16 -6.66 -25.71
CA GLU A 138 3.13 -6.94 -27.17
C GLU A 138 4.55 -7.19 -27.70
N LEU A 139 5.28 -8.07 -26.99
CA LEU A 139 6.55 -8.53 -27.54
C LEU A 139 6.16 -9.23 -28.83
N ASP A 140 6.44 -8.54 -29.94
CA ASP A 140 6.04 -8.82 -31.30
C ASP A 140 5.95 -10.32 -31.55
N GLN A 141 4.76 -10.76 -31.94
CA GLN A 141 4.50 -12.16 -32.30
C GLN A 141 5.37 -12.65 -33.47
N HIS A 142 6.15 -11.77 -34.08
CA HIS A 142 7.00 -12.08 -35.23
C HIS A 142 8.41 -12.59 -34.89
N GLU A 143 8.91 -12.44 -33.65
CA GLU A 143 10.25 -12.94 -33.29
C GLU A 143 10.30 -14.01 -32.20
N ILE A 144 9.17 -14.35 -31.57
CA ILE A 144 9.13 -15.47 -30.65
C ILE A 144 8.84 -16.78 -31.41
N LYS A 145 9.68 -17.16 -32.32
CA LYS A 145 10.07 -18.58 -32.47
C LYS A 145 10.97 -18.93 -31.27
N ILE A 146 10.42 -18.75 -30.09
CA ILE A 146 10.98 -19.35 -28.90
C ILE A 146 10.70 -20.82 -29.05
N THR A 147 11.71 -21.56 -29.52
CA THR A 147 11.81 -22.97 -29.21
C THR A 147 11.62 -23.06 -27.71
N ASP A 148 10.48 -23.63 -27.26
CA ASP A 148 10.00 -23.74 -25.88
C ASP A 148 11.07 -24.19 -24.86
N HIS A 149 12.17 -24.74 -25.34
CA HIS A 149 13.24 -25.33 -24.54
C HIS A 149 14.26 -24.30 -23.99
N CYS A 150 14.50 -23.18 -24.66
CA CYS A 150 15.54 -22.22 -24.25
C CYS A 150 15.04 -21.20 -23.21
N PHE A 151 13.75 -20.86 -23.26
CA PHE A 151 13.14 -19.92 -22.32
C PHE A 151 12.85 -20.60 -20.97
N ILE A 152 12.38 -21.85 -21.01
CA ILE A 152 12.14 -22.67 -19.83
C ILE A 152 13.45 -22.95 -19.07
N LYS A 153 14.55 -23.28 -19.76
CA LYS A 153 15.86 -23.46 -19.10
C LYS A 153 16.40 -22.23 -18.40
N LYS A 154 16.18 -21.02 -18.92
CA LYS A 154 16.61 -19.78 -18.25
C LYS A 154 15.81 -19.43 -17.00
N ILE A 155 14.56 -19.90 -16.88
CA ILE A 155 13.72 -19.63 -15.70
C ILE A 155 14.06 -20.61 -14.56
N TYR A 156 14.52 -21.83 -14.87
CA TYR A 156 14.87 -22.85 -13.87
C TYR A 156 16.34 -22.80 -13.42
N GLN A 157 17.19 -21.89 -13.94
CA GLN A 157 18.58 -21.73 -13.52
C GLN A 157 18.81 -20.59 -12.50
N TYR A 158 17.78 -19.96 -11.97
CA TYR A 158 17.78 -19.02 -10.86
C TYR A 158 16.75 -19.44 -9.82
#